data_ee8b50e4d3389583de66e9d656562d1c
#
_entry.id   ee8b50e4d3389583de66e9d656562d1c
#
_cell.length_a   1.000
_cell.length_b   1.000
_cell.length_c   1.000
_cell.angle_alpha   90.00
_cell.angle_beta   90.00
_cell.angle_gamma   90.00
#
_symmetry.space_group_name_H-M   'P 1'
#
loop_
_entity.id
_entity.type
_entity.pdbx_description
1 polymer ?
#
loop_
_entity_poly.entity_id
_entity_poly.type
_entity_poly.pdbx_seq_one_letter_code
_entity_poly.pdbx_strand_id
1 'polypeptide(L)'
;MALIDKRLVAKATVVFCAVVFVSGCATENHREIEPQKVETYRSNYQGPRTTMVVGNFDNRSNYLQGMFSADNNRLGNQAQTILKTHLQQTNRFNVVDRQSMADLKQEAGLSGVKQQIRGARYVVTGDVTEFGRKVTGDKQLFGILGKGKTQTAYAKVSLNIVDVVSSQIVYSTQGAGEYELSNREIVGFGGAAGYDATLNGKVLNFAIMEAVNNLVTDMQNGVWKIEQ
;
A
#
# COMPACT_ATOMS: atom_id res chain seq x y z
N MET A 1 33.28 47.81 51.46
CA MET A 1 31.92 47.31 51.26
C MET A 1 31.55 47.74 49.85
N ALA A 2 31.69 46.80 48.87
CA ALA A 2 31.54 47.07 47.43
C ALA A 2 30.06 47.14 47.07
N LEU A 3 29.62 48.29 46.56
CA LEU A 3 28.28 48.47 45.99
C LEU A 3 28.20 47.69 44.70
N ILE A 4 27.51 46.49 44.75
CA ILE A 4 27.22 45.74 43.57
C ILE A 4 26.23 46.50 42.69
N ASP A 5 26.69 46.92 41.50
CA ASP A 5 25.90 47.68 40.56
C ASP A 5 24.64 46.95 40.15
N LYS A 6 23.49 47.45 40.61
CA LYS A 6 22.15 46.84 40.31
C LYS A 6 21.88 46.71 38.82
N ARG A 7 22.54 47.51 37.98
CA ARG A 7 22.40 47.43 36.50
C ARG A 7 23.12 46.20 35.90
N LEU A 8 24.23 45.77 36.54
CA LEU A 8 24.98 44.61 36.11
C LEU A 8 24.23 43.31 36.45
N VAL A 9 23.61 43.26 37.63
CA VAL A 9 22.78 42.12 38.07
C VAL A 9 21.53 41.99 37.20
N ALA A 10 20.86 43.09 36.88
CA ALA A 10 19.68 43.08 36.00
C ALA A 10 20.00 42.59 34.57
N LYS A 11 21.13 42.99 34.01
CA LYS A 11 21.57 42.51 32.68
C LYS A 11 21.95 41.05 32.70
N ALA A 12 22.61 40.55 33.75
CA ALA A 12 22.94 39.12 33.90
C ALA A 12 21.69 38.24 34.03
N THR A 13 20.66 38.72 34.77
CA THR A 13 19.40 38.01 34.93
C THR A 13 18.61 37.91 33.62
N VAL A 14 18.58 38.95 32.79
CA VAL A 14 17.91 38.95 31.49
C VAL A 14 18.59 37.96 30.51
N VAL A 15 19.93 37.95 30.50
CA VAL A 15 20.68 37.02 29.64
C VAL A 15 20.49 35.56 30.10
N PHE A 16 20.45 35.31 31.40
CA PHE A 16 20.20 33.96 31.95
C PHE A 16 18.79 33.46 31.64
N CYS A 17 17.75 34.31 31.73
CA CYS A 17 16.39 33.96 31.35
C CYS A 17 16.25 33.70 29.85
N ALA A 18 16.98 34.41 28.99
CA ALA A 18 16.93 34.21 27.54
C ALA A 18 17.53 32.85 27.09
N VAL A 19 18.51 32.32 27.83
CA VAL A 19 19.16 31.01 27.50
C VAL A 19 18.30 29.83 27.89
N VAL A 20 17.40 29.94 28.86
CA VAL A 20 16.55 28.85 29.32
C VAL A 20 15.40 28.52 28.34
N PHE A 21 15.04 29.46 27.45
CA PHE A 21 13.96 29.26 26.48
C PHE A 21 14.37 28.51 25.22
N VAL A 22 15.62 28.09 25.03
CA VAL A 22 16.13 27.43 23.81
C VAL A 22 16.20 25.90 23.96
N SER A 23 15.83 25.34 25.11
CA SER A 23 15.71 23.86 25.24
C SER A 23 14.43 23.40 24.56
N GLY A 24 14.44 23.33 23.24
CA GLY A 24 13.41 22.66 22.46
C GLY A 24 13.53 21.16 22.71
N CYS A 25 12.57 20.61 23.46
CA CYS A 25 12.41 19.16 23.54
C CYS A 25 11.91 18.65 22.18
N ALA A 26 12.75 17.97 21.43
CA ALA A 26 12.29 17.17 20.29
C ALA A 26 11.47 16.00 20.86
N THR A 27 10.19 15.93 20.52
CA THR A 27 9.35 14.79 20.86
C THR A 27 9.35 13.83 19.68
N GLU A 28 9.99 12.68 19.83
CA GLU A 28 9.88 11.60 18.87
C GLU A 28 8.59 10.82 19.15
N ASN A 29 7.71 10.76 18.14
CA ASN A 29 6.54 9.92 18.18
C ASN A 29 6.76 8.70 17.26
N HIS A 30 6.88 7.55 17.84
CA HIS A 30 6.89 6.27 17.14
C HIS A 30 5.48 5.67 17.18
N ARG A 31 4.94 5.33 16.01
CA ARG A 31 3.66 4.65 15.88
C ARG A 31 3.80 3.46 14.94
N GLU A 32 3.52 2.28 15.45
CA GLU A 32 3.37 1.10 14.61
C GLU A 32 2.07 1.20 13.80
N ILE A 33 2.19 1.01 12.48
CA ILE A 33 1.04 0.99 11.57
C ILE A 33 0.81 -0.47 11.18
N GLU A 34 -0.31 -1.04 11.62
CA GLU A 34 -0.69 -2.38 11.23
C GLU A 34 -1.09 -2.43 9.76
N PRO A 35 -0.44 -3.26 8.91
CA PRO A 35 -0.83 -3.42 7.53
C PRO A 35 -2.19 -4.10 7.44
N GLN A 36 -2.97 -3.69 6.45
CA GLN A 36 -4.28 -4.28 6.21
C GLN A 36 -4.15 -5.71 5.70
N LYS A 37 -5.11 -6.54 6.08
CA LYS A 37 -5.12 -7.98 5.85
C LYS A 37 -6.45 -8.38 5.22
N VAL A 38 -6.44 -9.43 4.41
CA VAL A 38 -7.66 -10.05 3.88
C VAL A 38 -8.56 -10.55 5.01
N GLU A 39 -9.87 -10.61 4.81
CA GLU A 39 -10.85 -11.04 5.81
C GLU A 39 -10.57 -12.45 6.35
N THR A 40 -10.04 -13.31 5.50
CA THR A 40 -9.69 -14.70 5.86
C THR A 40 -8.28 -14.86 6.42
N TYR A 41 -7.60 -13.77 6.76
CA TYR A 41 -6.29 -13.82 7.40
C TYR A 41 -6.29 -14.70 8.64
N ARG A 42 -5.37 -15.68 8.67
CA ARG A 42 -5.29 -16.70 9.75
C ARG A 42 -6.56 -17.53 9.98
N SER A 43 -7.47 -17.60 8.99
CA SER A 43 -8.61 -18.50 9.07
C SER A 43 -8.11 -19.96 9.16
N ASN A 44 -8.81 -20.79 9.96
CA ASN A 44 -8.51 -22.20 10.06
C ASN A 44 -9.08 -22.97 8.85
N TYR A 45 -8.48 -22.74 7.68
CA TYR A 45 -8.88 -23.41 6.46
C TYR A 45 -8.25 -24.80 6.38
N GLN A 46 -9.10 -25.84 6.29
CA GLN A 46 -8.70 -27.25 6.21
C GLN A 46 -8.92 -27.86 4.81
N GLY A 47 -9.40 -27.06 3.86
CA GLY A 47 -9.65 -27.53 2.49
C GLY A 47 -8.37 -27.70 1.66
N PRO A 48 -8.49 -28.21 0.43
CA PRO A 48 -7.37 -28.39 -0.48
C PRO A 48 -6.78 -27.02 -0.87
N ARG A 49 -5.45 -26.94 -0.87
CA ARG A 49 -4.73 -25.75 -1.37
C ARG A 49 -4.21 -26.03 -2.76
N THR A 50 -4.51 -25.14 -3.68
CA THR A 50 -3.95 -25.22 -5.01
C THR A 50 -2.68 -24.38 -5.16
N THR A 51 -1.80 -24.80 -6.07
CA THR A 51 -0.56 -24.08 -6.36
C THR A 51 -0.84 -23.04 -7.45
N MET A 52 -0.51 -21.79 -7.14
CA MET A 52 -0.68 -20.65 -8.04
C MET A 52 0.63 -19.89 -8.23
N VAL A 53 0.78 -19.29 -9.38
CA VAL A 53 1.81 -18.27 -9.65
C VAL A 53 1.14 -16.96 -10.02
N VAL A 54 1.67 -15.86 -9.52
CA VAL A 54 1.25 -14.52 -9.96
C VAL A 54 2.08 -14.17 -11.20
N GLY A 55 1.39 -14.05 -12.33
CA GLY A 55 1.93 -13.65 -13.61
C GLY A 55 2.01 -12.13 -13.76
N ASN A 56 1.92 -11.66 -14.99
CA ASN A 56 1.99 -10.23 -15.27
C ASN A 56 0.81 -9.47 -14.68
N PHE A 57 1.12 -8.26 -14.23
CA PHE A 57 0.15 -7.30 -13.75
C PHE A 57 0.47 -5.96 -14.42
N ASP A 58 -0.42 -5.47 -15.27
CA ASP A 58 -0.17 -4.30 -16.09
C ASP A 58 -0.95 -3.08 -15.60
N ASN A 59 -0.34 -1.91 -15.74
CA ASN A 59 -1.04 -0.66 -15.54
C ASN A 59 -1.71 -0.22 -16.85
N ARG A 60 -3.03 -0.42 -16.95
CA ARG A 60 -3.85 0.04 -18.09
C ARG A 60 -4.58 1.35 -17.81
N SER A 61 -4.43 1.91 -16.61
CA SER A 61 -4.98 3.23 -16.29
C SER A 61 -4.20 4.33 -17.01
N ASN A 62 -4.81 5.49 -17.19
CA ASN A 62 -4.13 6.66 -17.76
C ASN A 62 -3.13 7.32 -16.78
N TYR A 63 -3.04 6.81 -15.55
CA TYR A 63 -2.17 7.38 -14.53
C TYR A 63 -0.71 6.95 -14.73
N LEU A 64 0.19 7.91 -14.69
CA LEU A 64 1.62 7.71 -14.93
C LEU A 64 1.94 7.16 -16.33
N GLN A 65 1.02 7.24 -17.29
CA GLN A 65 1.30 7.00 -18.70
C GLN A 65 1.79 8.30 -19.32
N GLY A 66 3.07 8.40 -19.64
CA GLY A 66 3.66 9.58 -20.23
C GLY A 66 5.17 9.44 -20.44
N MET A 67 5.84 10.54 -20.80
CA MET A 67 7.26 10.60 -21.16
C MET A 67 8.24 9.98 -20.14
N PHE A 68 7.80 9.75 -18.92
CA PHE A 68 8.60 9.16 -17.84
C PHE A 68 8.25 7.70 -17.51
N SER A 69 7.30 7.10 -18.22
CA SER A 69 6.80 5.75 -17.97
C SER A 69 7.31 4.70 -18.95
N ALA A 70 8.23 5.07 -19.82
CA ALA A 70 8.62 4.24 -20.97
C ALA A 70 9.22 2.87 -20.58
N ASP A 71 9.64 2.64 -19.32
CA ASP A 71 10.30 1.40 -18.94
C ASP A 71 9.90 0.78 -17.58
N ASN A 72 8.96 1.37 -16.83
CA ASN A 72 8.65 0.83 -15.51
C ASN A 72 7.17 0.74 -15.26
N ASN A 73 6.59 -0.44 -15.44
CA ASN A 73 5.26 -0.82 -14.95
C ASN A 73 5.21 -0.82 -13.40
N ARG A 74 5.59 0.31 -12.79
CA ARG A 74 5.77 0.42 -11.32
C ARG A 74 4.49 0.08 -10.56
N LEU A 75 3.33 0.53 -11.07
CA LEU A 75 2.04 0.23 -10.48
C LEU A 75 1.71 -1.25 -10.62
N GLY A 76 1.93 -1.85 -11.77
CA GLY A 76 1.74 -3.28 -11.98
C GLY A 76 2.67 -4.12 -11.11
N ASN A 77 3.94 -3.77 -11.01
CA ASN A 77 4.90 -4.48 -10.15
C ASN A 77 4.52 -4.37 -8.67
N GLN A 78 4.06 -3.20 -8.23
CA GLN A 78 3.55 -3.01 -6.87
C GLN A 78 2.28 -3.84 -6.63
N ALA A 79 1.34 -3.83 -7.58
CA ALA A 79 0.13 -4.63 -7.52
C ALA A 79 0.44 -6.12 -7.44
N GLN A 80 1.38 -6.62 -8.24
CA GLN A 80 1.82 -8.01 -8.21
C GLN A 80 2.36 -8.42 -6.82
N THR A 81 3.16 -7.57 -6.19
CA THR A 81 3.70 -7.82 -4.85
C THR A 81 2.59 -7.87 -3.79
N ILE A 82 1.66 -6.93 -3.83
CA ILE A 82 0.51 -6.87 -2.92
C ILE A 82 -0.37 -8.12 -3.12
N LEU A 83 -0.65 -8.50 -4.36
CA LEU A 83 -1.46 -9.67 -4.69
C LEU A 83 -0.85 -10.97 -4.17
N LYS A 84 0.46 -11.19 -4.36
CA LYS A 84 1.16 -12.36 -3.78
C LYS A 84 0.93 -12.45 -2.27
N THR A 85 1.07 -11.33 -1.57
CA THR A 85 0.90 -11.25 -0.12
C THR A 85 -0.53 -11.62 0.29
N HIS A 86 -1.53 -11.00 -0.34
CA HIS A 86 -2.93 -11.25 0.00
C HIS A 86 -3.38 -12.67 -0.35
N LEU A 87 -3.00 -13.20 -1.51
CA LEU A 87 -3.30 -14.61 -1.85
C LEU A 87 -2.71 -15.58 -0.83
N GLN A 88 -1.46 -15.40 -0.43
CA GLN A 88 -0.81 -16.23 0.58
C GLN A 88 -1.51 -16.11 1.94
N GLN A 89 -1.96 -14.91 2.31
CA GLN A 89 -2.66 -14.66 3.57
C GLN A 89 -4.02 -15.37 3.67
N THR A 90 -4.67 -15.67 2.55
CA THR A 90 -5.96 -16.40 2.57
C THR A 90 -5.84 -17.82 3.11
N ASN A 91 -4.64 -18.37 3.14
CA ASN A 91 -4.36 -19.77 3.49
C ASN A 91 -5.03 -20.82 2.58
N ARG A 92 -5.53 -20.43 1.41
CA ARG A 92 -6.19 -21.29 0.41
C ARG A 92 -5.31 -21.64 -0.77
N PHE A 93 -4.22 -20.88 -0.95
CA PHE A 93 -3.31 -21.02 -2.08
C PHE A 93 -1.89 -21.27 -1.63
N ASN A 94 -1.15 -22.07 -2.39
CA ASN A 94 0.30 -22.19 -2.32
C ASN A 94 0.89 -21.30 -3.40
N VAL A 95 1.22 -20.05 -3.04
CA VAL A 95 1.77 -19.09 -4.00
C VAL A 95 3.25 -19.41 -4.23
N VAL A 96 3.63 -19.70 -5.49
CA VAL A 96 5.03 -19.94 -5.87
C VAL A 96 5.66 -18.69 -6.44
N ASP A 97 6.87 -18.39 -6.01
CA ASP A 97 7.63 -17.27 -6.53
C ASP A 97 8.46 -17.72 -7.74
N ARG A 98 8.29 -17.03 -8.87
CA ARG A 98 9.06 -17.22 -10.09
C ARG A 98 10.06 -16.11 -10.35
N GLN A 99 9.89 -14.97 -9.68
CA GLN A 99 10.77 -13.81 -9.86
C GLN A 99 12.13 -14.04 -9.22
N SER A 100 12.17 -14.68 -8.05
CA SER A 100 13.41 -14.96 -7.30
C SER A 100 14.09 -16.28 -7.69
N MET A 101 13.72 -16.87 -8.82
CA MET A 101 14.26 -18.19 -9.22
C MET A 101 15.78 -18.22 -9.37
N ALA A 102 16.40 -17.14 -9.82
CA ALA A 102 17.85 -17.05 -9.98
C ALA A 102 18.55 -17.11 -8.62
N ASP A 103 18.07 -16.31 -7.66
CA ASP A 103 18.62 -16.24 -6.31
C ASP A 103 18.43 -17.59 -5.58
N LEU A 104 17.23 -18.17 -5.71
CA LEU A 104 16.91 -19.47 -5.11
C LEU A 104 17.80 -20.59 -5.68
N LYS A 105 18.11 -20.56 -6.98
CA LYS A 105 18.99 -21.51 -7.61
C LYS A 105 20.44 -21.36 -7.13
N GLN A 106 20.89 -20.13 -6.94
CA GLN A 106 22.21 -19.84 -6.39
C GLN A 106 22.33 -20.40 -4.96
N GLU A 107 21.38 -20.08 -4.09
CA GLU A 107 21.37 -20.53 -2.70
C GLU A 107 21.28 -22.06 -2.58
N ALA A 108 20.46 -22.71 -3.41
CA ALA A 108 20.39 -24.16 -3.45
C ALA A 108 21.72 -24.80 -3.85
N GLY A 109 22.44 -24.18 -4.80
CA GLY A 109 23.77 -24.60 -5.20
C GLY A 109 24.80 -24.49 -4.07
N LEU A 110 24.78 -23.37 -3.33
CA LEU A 110 25.66 -23.14 -2.17
C LEU A 110 25.35 -24.11 -1.02
N SER A 111 24.09 -24.42 -0.81
CA SER A 111 23.63 -25.32 0.24
C SER A 111 23.74 -26.80 -0.13
N GLY A 112 24.14 -27.14 -1.36
CA GLY A 112 24.20 -28.52 -1.86
C GLY A 112 22.82 -29.21 -1.94
N VAL A 113 21.72 -28.44 -1.95
CA VAL A 113 20.35 -28.95 -1.98
C VAL A 113 19.84 -29.02 -3.42
N LYS A 114 19.26 -30.17 -3.80
CA LYS A 114 18.57 -30.28 -5.08
C LYS A 114 17.18 -29.66 -4.99
N GLN A 115 16.96 -28.58 -5.74
CA GLN A 115 15.63 -27.95 -5.80
C GLN A 115 14.56 -28.86 -6.38
N GLN A 116 13.40 -28.88 -5.73
CA GLN A 116 12.18 -29.51 -6.23
C GLN A 116 11.19 -28.41 -6.60
N ILE A 117 11.21 -27.98 -7.86
CA ILE A 117 10.37 -26.89 -8.34
C ILE A 117 8.96 -27.45 -8.61
N ARG A 118 7.97 -26.95 -7.85
CA ARG A 118 6.57 -27.30 -8.09
C ARG A 118 6.01 -26.51 -9.27
N GLY A 119 5.29 -27.19 -10.17
CA GLY A 119 4.44 -26.55 -11.16
C GLY A 119 3.28 -25.83 -10.50
N ALA A 120 2.80 -24.76 -11.12
CA ALA A 120 1.55 -24.12 -10.74
C ALA A 120 0.41 -24.64 -11.63
N ARG A 121 -0.74 -24.97 -11.03
CA ARG A 121 -1.95 -25.33 -11.78
C ARG A 121 -2.57 -24.10 -12.42
N TYR A 122 -2.53 -22.97 -11.73
CA TYR A 122 -3.13 -21.72 -12.16
C TYR A 122 -2.13 -20.57 -12.19
N VAL A 123 -2.31 -19.69 -13.16
CA VAL A 123 -1.64 -18.40 -13.23
C VAL A 123 -2.66 -17.31 -12.93
N VAL A 124 -2.37 -16.44 -11.96
CA VAL A 124 -3.18 -15.25 -11.71
C VAL A 124 -2.55 -14.08 -12.44
N THR A 125 -3.26 -13.51 -13.39
CA THR A 125 -2.90 -12.28 -14.08
C THR A 125 -3.83 -11.15 -13.67
N GLY A 126 -3.45 -9.91 -13.89
CA GLY A 126 -4.32 -8.79 -13.57
C GLY A 126 -3.89 -7.49 -14.20
N ASP A 127 -4.80 -6.53 -14.10
CA ASP A 127 -4.60 -5.17 -14.60
C ASP A 127 -5.05 -4.16 -13.56
N VAL A 128 -4.31 -3.07 -13.42
CA VAL A 128 -4.83 -1.85 -12.81
C VAL A 128 -5.61 -1.11 -13.89
N THR A 129 -6.94 -1.24 -13.87
CA THR A 129 -7.82 -0.73 -14.92
C THR A 129 -8.13 0.75 -14.73
N GLU A 130 -8.25 1.19 -13.49
CA GLU A 130 -8.44 2.59 -13.14
C GLU A 130 -7.52 2.95 -11.98
N PHE A 131 -6.92 4.12 -12.08
CA PHE A 131 -6.14 4.70 -11.00
C PHE A 131 -6.13 6.21 -11.13
N GLY A 132 -6.33 6.92 -10.03
CA GLY A 132 -6.34 8.37 -10.09
C GLY A 132 -6.35 9.05 -8.74
N ARG A 133 -6.23 10.36 -8.79
CA ARG A 133 -6.38 11.26 -7.66
C ARG A 133 -7.25 12.44 -8.02
N LYS A 134 -8.10 12.81 -7.09
CA LYS A 134 -8.90 14.03 -7.14
C LYS A 134 -8.56 14.89 -5.93
N VAL A 135 -8.35 16.17 -6.19
CA VAL A 135 -8.18 17.14 -5.12
C VAL A 135 -9.33 18.12 -5.23
N THR A 136 -10.14 18.16 -4.19
CA THR A 136 -11.24 19.11 -4.04
C THR A 136 -10.90 20.07 -2.91
N GLY A 137 -11.17 21.35 -3.10
CA GLY A 137 -11.01 22.38 -2.09
C GLY A 137 -12.26 23.21 -2.01
N ASP A 138 -12.72 23.50 -0.81
CA ASP A 138 -13.78 24.45 -0.55
C ASP A 138 -13.25 25.65 0.22
N LYS A 139 -13.78 26.81 -0.11
CA LYS A 139 -13.52 28.05 0.59
C LYS A 139 -14.81 28.45 1.29
N GLN A 140 -14.81 28.37 2.62
CA GLN A 140 -15.96 28.85 3.39
C GLN A 140 -15.85 30.37 3.60
N LEU A 141 -16.96 31.08 3.29
CA LEU A 141 -17.08 32.55 3.41
C LEU A 141 -15.89 33.28 2.78
N PHE A 142 -15.69 33.07 1.48
CA PHE A 142 -14.60 33.72 0.73
C PHE A 142 -13.19 33.46 1.29
N GLY A 143 -13.02 32.39 2.09
CA GLY A 143 -11.73 32.04 2.71
C GLY A 143 -11.48 32.66 4.08
N ILE A 144 -12.42 33.39 4.65
CA ILE A 144 -12.29 34.03 5.97
C ILE A 144 -12.38 32.99 7.10
N LEU A 145 -13.19 31.95 6.96
CA LEU A 145 -13.35 30.88 7.96
C LEU A 145 -12.50 29.64 7.73
N GLY A 146 -11.56 29.70 6.79
CA GLY A 146 -10.62 28.63 6.50
C GLY A 146 -10.79 28.03 5.10
N LYS A 147 -9.79 27.24 4.70
CA LYS A 147 -9.74 26.48 3.44
C LYS A 147 -9.69 25.01 3.78
N GLY A 148 -10.65 24.24 3.27
CA GLY A 148 -10.59 22.78 3.29
C GLY A 148 -9.94 22.25 2.02
N LYS A 149 -9.11 21.21 2.15
CA LYS A 149 -8.54 20.49 1.03
C LYS A 149 -8.71 19.00 1.27
N THR A 150 -9.42 18.34 0.37
CA THR A 150 -9.62 16.90 0.39
C THR A 150 -8.90 16.29 -0.79
N GLN A 151 -8.06 15.29 -0.52
CA GLN A 151 -7.40 14.46 -1.52
C GLN A 151 -8.05 13.08 -1.50
N THR A 152 -8.65 12.70 -2.61
CA THR A 152 -9.22 11.36 -2.78
C THR A 152 -8.37 10.61 -3.80
N ALA A 153 -7.86 9.45 -3.41
CA ALA A 153 -7.23 8.51 -4.33
C ALA A 153 -8.15 7.32 -4.56
N TYR A 154 -8.18 6.78 -5.77
CA TYR A 154 -8.98 5.61 -6.11
C TYR A 154 -8.20 4.67 -7.03
N ALA A 155 -8.49 3.37 -6.93
CA ALA A 155 -7.95 2.34 -7.79
C ALA A 155 -9.02 1.30 -8.09
N LYS A 156 -8.98 0.71 -9.28
CA LYS A 156 -9.72 -0.49 -9.64
C LYS A 156 -8.76 -1.48 -10.27
N VAL A 157 -8.88 -2.73 -9.87
CA VAL A 157 -8.09 -3.83 -10.40
C VAL A 157 -8.99 -4.93 -10.95
N SER A 158 -8.52 -5.61 -11.97
CA SER A 158 -9.13 -6.82 -12.50
C SER A 158 -8.17 -7.98 -12.34
N LEU A 159 -8.64 -9.12 -11.89
CA LEU A 159 -7.88 -10.37 -11.75
C LEU A 159 -8.49 -11.44 -12.62
N ASN A 160 -7.63 -12.20 -13.29
CA ASN A 160 -8.01 -13.39 -14.06
C ASN A 160 -7.21 -14.60 -13.58
N ILE A 161 -7.88 -15.70 -13.32
CA ILE A 161 -7.26 -16.99 -13.04
C ILE A 161 -7.29 -17.83 -14.31
N VAL A 162 -6.12 -18.17 -14.78
CA VAL A 162 -5.92 -18.93 -16.03
C VAL A 162 -5.44 -20.32 -15.67
N ASP A 163 -6.11 -21.34 -16.18
CA ASP A 163 -5.67 -22.73 -16.10
C ASP A 163 -4.48 -22.95 -17.05
N VAL A 164 -3.39 -23.50 -16.52
CA VAL A 164 -2.14 -23.68 -17.28
C VAL A 164 -2.27 -24.73 -18.36
N VAL A 165 -3.12 -25.72 -18.15
CA VAL A 165 -3.29 -26.85 -19.10
C VAL A 165 -4.14 -26.44 -20.29
N SER A 166 -5.28 -25.81 -20.03
CA SER A 166 -6.24 -25.44 -21.07
C SER A 166 -6.02 -24.03 -21.62
N SER A 167 -5.24 -23.18 -20.94
CA SER A 167 -5.09 -21.75 -21.21
C SER A 167 -6.41 -20.96 -21.14
N GLN A 168 -7.42 -21.51 -20.48
CA GLN A 168 -8.71 -20.86 -20.29
C GLN A 168 -8.70 -19.99 -19.04
N ILE A 169 -9.36 -18.84 -19.11
CA ILE A 169 -9.72 -18.07 -17.93
C ILE A 169 -10.86 -18.81 -17.23
N VAL A 170 -10.57 -19.39 -16.09
CA VAL A 170 -11.54 -20.19 -15.31
C VAL A 170 -12.26 -19.36 -14.26
N TYR A 171 -11.75 -18.18 -13.94
CA TYR A 171 -12.38 -17.25 -13.02
C TYR A 171 -11.86 -15.83 -13.25
N SER A 172 -12.73 -14.83 -13.05
CA SER A 172 -12.38 -13.42 -13.10
C SER A 172 -13.10 -12.66 -11.99
N THR A 173 -12.43 -11.67 -11.42
CA THR A 173 -13.00 -10.80 -10.40
C THR A 173 -12.42 -9.39 -10.52
N GLN A 174 -13.06 -8.45 -9.86
CA GLN A 174 -12.59 -7.09 -9.75
C GLN A 174 -12.62 -6.64 -8.29
N GLY A 175 -11.78 -5.67 -7.97
CA GLY A 175 -11.83 -4.96 -6.71
C GLY A 175 -11.56 -3.50 -6.92
N ALA A 176 -12.15 -2.67 -6.07
CA ALA A 176 -12.01 -1.23 -6.08
C ALA A 176 -11.58 -0.73 -4.70
N GLY A 177 -10.83 0.33 -4.66
CA GLY A 177 -10.40 0.96 -3.42
C GLY A 177 -10.43 2.47 -3.54
N GLU A 178 -10.88 3.11 -2.48
CA GLU A 178 -10.86 4.56 -2.34
C GLU A 178 -10.29 4.94 -0.99
N TYR A 179 -9.52 6.01 -0.96
CA TYR A 179 -8.97 6.55 0.27
C TYR A 179 -9.03 8.07 0.23
N GLU A 180 -9.64 8.64 1.26
CA GLU A 180 -9.78 10.08 1.40
C GLU A 180 -8.89 10.61 2.52
N LEU A 181 -8.16 11.68 2.23
CA LEU A 181 -7.40 12.46 3.18
C LEU A 181 -7.94 13.88 3.19
N SER A 182 -8.60 14.26 4.27
CA SER A 182 -9.15 15.60 4.47
C SER A 182 -8.28 16.39 5.43
N ASN A 183 -7.80 17.55 4.99
CA ASN A 183 -7.10 18.51 5.82
C ASN A 183 -7.90 19.82 5.86
N ARG A 184 -8.15 20.31 7.06
CA ARG A 184 -8.80 21.61 7.27
C ARG A 184 -7.77 22.60 7.84
N GLU A 185 -7.53 23.68 7.12
CA GLU A 185 -6.73 24.80 7.60
C GLU A 185 -7.66 25.83 8.26
N ILE A 186 -7.42 26.15 9.52
CA ILE A 186 -8.05 27.26 10.22
C ILE A 186 -7.15 28.46 10.08
N VAL A 187 -7.68 29.64 9.79
CA VAL A 187 -6.92 30.87 9.56
C VAL A 187 -5.94 31.14 10.71
N GLY A 188 -4.65 31.16 10.39
CA GLY A 188 -3.56 31.46 11.33
C GLY A 188 -2.90 30.27 12.02
N PHE A 189 -3.44 29.05 11.93
CA PHE A 189 -2.91 27.86 12.55
C PHE A 189 -3.14 26.64 11.65
N GLY A 190 -2.44 26.54 10.55
CA GLY A 190 -2.58 25.41 9.65
C GLY A 190 -1.25 25.03 9.02
N GLY A 191 -0.90 23.75 9.11
CA GLY A 191 0.20 23.20 8.31
C GLY A 191 -0.21 23.12 6.84
N ALA A 192 0.70 23.42 5.92
CA ALA A 192 0.45 23.21 4.50
C ALA A 192 0.10 21.73 4.24
N ALA A 193 -1.07 21.49 3.66
CA ALA A 193 -1.44 20.15 3.22
C ALA A 193 -0.50 19.70 2.09
N GLY A 194 0.54 18.95 2.45
CA GLY A 194 1.48 18.36 1.51
C GLY A 194 0.82 17.25 0.67
N TYR A 195 1.41 16.98 -0.48
CA TYR A 195 1.06 15.84 -1.30
C TYR A 195 1.47 14.54 -0.58
N ASP A 196 0.50 13.70 -0.19
CA ASP A 196 0.80 12.40 0.41
C ASP A 196 1.03 11.34 -0.67
N ALA A 197 2.30 11.04 -0.93
CA ALA A 197 2.69 10.03 -1.91
C ALA A 197 2.26 8.60 -1.49
N THR A 198 1.99 8.38 -0.20
CA THR A 198 1.62 7.05 0.31
C THR A 198 0.19 6.63 -0.05
N LEU A 199 -0.68 7.59 -0.42
CA LEU A 199 -2.07 7.31 -0.80
C LEU A 199 -2.16 6.31 -1.95
N ASN A 200 -1.22 6.34 -2.90
CA ASN A 200 -1.21 5.43 -4.04
C ASN A 200 -1.09 3.97 -3.60
N GLY A 201 -0.15 3.70 -2.70
CA GLY A 201 0.04 2.35 -2.16
C GLY A 201 -1.17 1.87 -1.35
N LYS A 202 -1.77 2.76 -0.57
CA LYS A 202 -2.95 2.43 0.26
C LYS A 202 -4.14 2.04 -0.60
N VAL A 203 -4.49 2.85 -1.60
CA VAL A 203 -5.67 2.61 -2.43
C VAL A 203 -5.51 1.38 -3.31
N LEU A 204 -4.30 1.13 -3.83
CA LEU A 204 -4.01 -0.08 -4.59
C LEU A 204 -4.12 -1.34 -3.71
N ASN A 205 -3.64 -1.25 -2.48
CA ASN A 205 -3.77 -2.33 -1.50
C ASN A 205 -5.25 -2.65 -1.20
N PHE A 206 -6.10 -1.64 -1.02
CA PHE A 206 -7.54 -1.84 -0.82
C PHE A 206 -8.19 -2.54 -2.01
N ALA A 207 -7.94 -2.08 -3.22
CA ALA A 207 -8.53 -2.64 -4.42
C ALA A 207 -8.13 -4.12 -4.62
N ILE A 208 -6.86 -4.46 -4.39
CA ILE A 208 -6.39 -5.84 -4.52
C ILE A 208 -6.93 -6.73 -3.39
N MET A 209 -6.98 -6.20 -2.17
CA MET A 209 -7.54 -6.92 -1.02
C MET A 209 -9.02 -7.26 -1.25
N GLU A 210 -9.81 -6.32 -1.76
CA GLU A 210 -11.21 -6.57 -2.11
C GLU A 210 -11.34 -7.64 -3.21
N ALA A 211 -10.54 -7.55 -4.29
CA ALA A 211 -10.55 -8.57 -5.33
C ALA A 211 -10.22 -9.97 -4.79
N VAL A 212 -9.27 -10.08 -3.85
CA VAL A 212 -8.91 -11.35 -3.21
C VAL A 212 -10.02 -11.83 -2.26
N ASN A 213 -10.68 -10.93 -1.53
CA ASN A 213 -11.83 -11.29 -0.69
C ASN A 213 -13.00 -11.80 -1.53
N ASN A 214 -13.30 -11.15 -2.66
CA ASN A 214 -14.30 -11.59 -3.62
C ASN A 214 -13.99 -12.99 -4.16
N LEU A 215 -12.73 -13.23 -4.59
CA LEU A 215 -12.28 -14.55 -5.01
C LEU A 215 -12.54 -15.63 -3.95
N VAL A 216 -12.18 -15.36 -2.71
CA VAL A 216 -12.36 -16.32 -1.61
C VAL A 216 -13.82 -16.55 -1.29
N THR A 217 -14.64 -15.50 -1.31
CA THR A 217 -16.08 -15.60 -1.09
C THR A 217 -16.76 -16.43 -2.18
N ASP A 218 -16.39 -16.21 -3.44
CA ASP A 218 -16.91 -16.97 -4.57
C ASP A 218 -16.48 -18.45 -4.54
N MET A 219 -15.28 -18.73 -4.08
CA MET A 219 -14.85 -20.11 -3.80
C MET A 219 -15.71 -20.77 -2.71
N GLN A 220 -16.00 -20.05 -1.62
CA GLN A 220 -16.83 -20.55 -0.53
C GLN A 220 -18.27 -20.80 -0.98
N ASN A 221 -18.79 -19.96 -1.85
CA ASN A 221 -20.12 -20.07 -2.42
C ASN A 221 -20.19 -21.10 -3.58
N GLY A 222 -19.06 -21.68 -3.96
CA GLY A 222 -19.00 -22.69 -5.02
C GLY A 222 -19.14 -22.12 -6.44
N VAL A 223 -19.02 -20.79 -6.62
CA VAL A 223 -19.01 -20.12 -7.93
C VAL A 223 -17.79 -20.54 -8.73
N TRP A 224 -16.65 -20.65 -8.08
CA TRP A 224 -15.44 -21.23 -8.63
C TRP A 224 -14.92 -22.34 -7.72
N LYS A 225 -14.62 -23.50 -8.32
CA LYS A 225 -14.07 -24.67 -7.63
C LYS A 225 -12.72 -25.02 -8.21
N ILE A 226 -11.78 -25.32 -7.30
CA ILE A 226 -10.48 -25.84 -7.69
C ILE A 226 -10.67 -27.26 -8.24
N GLU A 227 -10.35 -27.45 -9.51
CA GLU A 227 -10.26 -28.80 -10.08
C GLU A 227 -9.04 -29.50 -9.51
N GLN A 228 -9.23 -30.74 -9.05
CA GLN A 228 -8.17 -31.59 -8.50
C GLN A 228 -7.40 -32.32 -9.58
#